data_a628da13949b2dd38adbe3612b219cf5
#
_entry.id   a628da13949b2dd38adbe3612b219cf5
#
_cell.length_a   1.000
_cell.length_b   1.000
_cell.length_c   1.000
_cell.angle_alpha   90.00
_cell.angle_beta   90.00
_cell.angle_gamma   90.00
#
_symmetry.space_group_name_H-M   'P 1'
#
loop_
_entity.id
_entity.type
_entity.pdbx_description
1 polymer ?
#
loop_
_entity_poly.entity_id
_entity_poly.type
_entity_poly.pdbx_seq_one_letter_code
_entity_poly.pdbx_strand_id
1 'polypeptide(L)'
;FNFRLLASILTILLIPSQILLRKTLRSYENFMIEDWQAREVSEKTKKLLDVIFFCSSANFSYSLQVALFLGGDCLLAYKCTFLYIVGTYLIMLIKFFMGEPRPFWVTNEIDSFYCDIMYSSPDRCCFNIIFFMLYAIYQFQWKFNANQPSKFLLAILYSLVILYSILNAFIMAYFGLVYLH
;
A
#
# COMPACT_ATOMS: atom_id res chain seq x y z
N PHE A 1 22.35 -11.57 -21.22
CA PHE A 1 22.42 -10.96 -19.90
C PHE A 1 21.23 -11.47 -19.09
N ASN A 2 21.49 -12.13 -17.95
CA ASN A 2 20.45 -12.83 -17.20
C ASN A 2 19.74 -11.81 -16.30
N PHE A 3 18.69 -11.16 -16.82
CA PHE A 3 17.91 -10.13 -16.14
C PHE A 3 17.40 -10.58 -14.75
N ARG A 4 17.10 -11.89 -14.62
CA ARG A 4 16.68 -12.48 -13.34
C ARG A 4 17.79 -12.46 -12.30
N LEU A 5 19.03 -12.71 -12.69
CA LEU A 5 20.18 -12.68 -11.80
C LEU A 5 20.50 -11.24 -11.34
N LEU A 6 20.43 -10.28 -12.26
CA LEU A 6 20.58 -8.87 -11.93
C LEU A 6 19.50 -8.37 -10.97
N ALA A 7 18.24 -8.72 -11.21
CA ALA A 7 17.13 -8.38 -10.32
C ALA A 7 17.29 -8.99 -8.93
N SER A 8 17.75 -10.25 -8.83
CA SER A 8 18.01 -10.90 -7.54
C SER A 8 19.16 -10.23 -6.77
N ILE A 9 20.24 -9.86 -7.45
CA ILE A 9 21.37 -9.16 -6.82
C ILE A 9 20.93 -7.76 -6.36
N LEU A 10 20.14 -7.05 -7.17
CA LEU A 10 19.63 -5.73 -6.82
C LEU A 10 18.72 -5.77 -5.59
N THR A 11 17.84 -6.78 -5.50
CA THR A 11 16.97 -6.98 -4.33
C THR A 11 17.77 -7.31 -3.08
N ILE A 12 18.81 -8.14 -3.17
CA ILE A 12 19.68 -8.50 -2.03
C ILE A 12 20.47 -7.29 -1.53
N LEU A 13 20.91 -6.40 -2.42
CA LEU A 13 21.62 -5.16 -2.04
C LEU A 13 20.69 -4.06 -1.51
N LEU A 14 19.45 -4.01 -2.00
CA LEU A 14 18.48 -3.00 -1.56
C LEU A 14 18.02 -3.21 -0.11
N ILE A 15 17.92 -4.45 0.37
CA ILE A 15 17.46 -4.75 1.73
C ILE A 15 18.39 -4.14 2.80
N PRO A 16 19.71 -4.39 2.82
CA PRO A 16 20.60 -3.81 3.82
C PRO A 16 20.74 -2.29 3.69
N SER A 17 20.70 -1.75 2.46
CA SER A 17 20.73 -0.30 2.26
C SER A 17 19.49 0.39 2.82
N GLN A 18 18.32 -0.21 2.68
CA GLN A 18 17.09 0.30 3.30
C GLN A 18 17.16 0.29 4.83
N ILE A 19 17.72 -0.77 5.45
CA ILE A 19 17.86 -0.83 6.92
C ILE A 19 18.78 0.27 7.43
N LEU A 20 19.86 0.58 6.73
CA LEU A 20 20.78 1.66 7.10
C LEU A 20 20.15 3.03 6.90
N LEU A 21 19.46 3.22 5.78
CA LEU A 21 18.77 4.47 5.43
C LEU A 21 17.65 4.79 6.43
N ARG A 22 16.92 3.79 6.91
CA ARG A 22 15.83 3.93 7.88
C ARG A 22 16.26 4.60 9.17
N LYS A 23 17.42 4.24 9.72
CA LYS A 23 17.92 4.85 10.97
C LYS A 23 18.21 6.32 10.83
N THR A 24 18.73 6.74 9.68
CA THR A 24 19.08 8.14 9.42
C THR A 24 17.86 8.98 9.03
N LEU A 25 16.93 8.41 8.28
CA LEU A 25 15.74 9.14 7.81
C LEU A 25 14.64 9.24 8.87
N ARG A 26 14.55 8.31 9.81
CA ARG A 26 13.49 8.28 10.83
C ARG A 26 13.34 9.59 11.59
N SER A 27 14.45 10.19 12.03
CA SER A 27 14.42 11.47 12.76
C SER A 27 13.87 12.61 11.89
N TYR A 28 14.25 12.63 10.64
CA TYR A 28 13.78 13.62 9.68
C TYR A 28 12.28 13.42 9.34
N GLU A 29 11.86 12.18 9.18
CA GLU A 29 10.46 11.86 8.89
C GLU A 29 9.53 12.14 10.07
N ASN A 30 9.96 11.89 11.31
CA ASN A 30 9.21 12.30 12.49
C ASN A 30 8.95 13.80 12.47
N PHE A 31 9.98 14.60 12.26
CA PHE A 31 9.84 16.06 12.16
C PHE A 31 8.88 16.46 11.03
N MET A 32 8.94 15.80 9.87
CA MET A 32 8.01 16.08 8.76
C MET A 32 6.57 15.73 9.12
N ILE A 33 6.34 14.58 9.77
CA ILE A 33 5.00 14.15 10.16
C ILE A 33 4.40 15.10 11.19
N GLU A 34 5.19 15.53 12.19
CA GLU A 34 4.81 16.53 13.19
C GLU A 34 4.42 17.86 12.53
N ASP A 35 5.25 18.39 11.62
CA ASP A 35 4.95 19.62 10.87
C ASP A 35 3.68 19.48 10.02
N TRP A 36 3.44 18.32 9.43
CA TRP A 36 2.22 18.08 8.66
C TRP A 36 0.97 18.02 9.53
N GLN A 37 1.07 17.38 10.69
CA GLN A 37 -0.04 17.29 11.64
C GLN A 37 -0.33 18.63 12.34
N ALA A 38 0.69 19.45 12.57
CA ALA A 38 0.55 20.80 13.15
C ALA A 38 -0.18 21.78 12.20
N ARG A 39 -0.19 21.50 10.90
CA ARG A 39 -0.92 22.35 9.93
C ARG A 39 -2.42 22.09 10.03
N GLU A 40 -3.18 23.16 10.31
CA GLU A 40 -4.65 23.06 10.33
C GLU A 40 -5.20 22.62 8.97
N VAL A 41 -5.72 21.41 8.93
CA VAL A 41 -6.36 20.85 7.74
C VAL A 41 -7.86 21.08 7.84
N SER A 42 -8.47 21.62 6.77
CA SER A 42 -9.92 21.85 6.71
C SER A 42 -10.70 20.54 6.99
N GLU A 43 -11.82 20.64 7.71
CA GLU A 43 -12.69 19.47 7.95
C GLU A 43 -13.10 18.71 6.69
N LYS A 44 -13.29 19.42 5.58
CA LYS A 44 -13.60 18.79 4.28
C LYS A 44 -12.44 17.93 3.79
N THR A 45 -11.22 18.40 3.98
CA THR A 45 -10.01 17.66 3.60
C THR A 45 -9.82 16.44 4.51
N LYS A 46 -10.05 16.58 5.82
CA LYS A 46 -10.03 15.42 6.75
C LYS A 46 -11.00 14.33 6.30
N LYS A 47 -12.25 14.67 6.03
CA LYS A 47 -13.25 13.72 5.53
C LYS A 47 -12.83 13.04 4.22
N LEU A 48 -12.17 13.77 3.31
CA LEU A 48 -11.65 13.19 2.08
C LEU A 48 -10.53 12.19 2.36
N LEU A 49 -9.60 12.53 3.26
CA LEU A 49 -8.52 11.63 3.68
C LEU A 49 -9.06 10.35 4.32
N ASP A 50 -10.09 10.48 5.18
CA ASP A 50 -10.77 9.34 5.80
C ASP A 50 -11.42 8.41 4.76
N VAL A 51 -12.05 8.95 3.73
CA VAL A 51 -12.64 8.15 2.64
C VAL A 51 -11.54 7.40 1.86
N ILE A 52 -10.44 8.08 1.52
CA ILE A 52 -9.33 7.42 0.81
C ILE A 52 -8.71 6.33 1.68
N PHE A 53 -8.51 6.61 2.98
CA PHE A 53 -8.03 5.63 3.94
C PHE A 53 -8.97 4.42 4.05
N PHE A 54 -10.29 4.65 4.13
CA PHE A 54 -11.28 3.57 4.15
C PHE A 54 -11.21 2.70 2.90
N CYS A 55 -11.07 3.28 1.71
CA CYS A 55 -10.91 2.54 0.45
C CYS A 55 -9.64 1.66 0.43
N SER A 56 -8.63 2.01 1.23
CA SER A 56 -7.40 1.25 1.38
C SER A 56 -7.48 0.18 2.47
N SER A 57 -8.53 0.20 3.28
CA SER A 57 -8.67 -0.69 4.42
C SER A 57 -8.92 -2.15 4.02
N ALA A 58 -8.61 -3.06 4.94
CA ALA A 58 -8.93 -4.47 4.77
C ALA A 58 -10.43 -4.72 4.61
N ASN A 59 -11.26 -3.95 5.31
CA ASN A 59 -12.72 -4.08 5.26
C ASN A 59 -13.26 -3.78 3.86
N PHE A 60 -12.76 -2.73 3.21
CA PHE A 60 -13.11 -2.43 1.83
C PHE A 60 -12.66 -3.54 0.88
N SER A 61 -11.45 -4.06 1.06
CA SER A 61 -10.92 -5.17 0.26
C SER A 61 -11.78 -6.43 0.38
N TYR A 62 -12.23 -6.78 1.59
CA TYR A 62 -13.16 -7.89 1.80
C TYR A 62 -14.53 -7.64 1.16
N SER A 63 -15.06 -6.43 1.29
CA SER A 63 -16.34 -6.07 0.67
C SER A 63 -16.29 -6.19 -0.85
N LEU A 64 -15.17 -5.79 -1.46
CA LEU A 64 -14.95 -5.94 -2.90
C LEU A 64 -14.87 -7.40 -3.32
N GLN A 65 -14.22 -8.27 -2.53
CA GLN A 65 -14.17 -9.72 -2.80
C GLN A 65 -15.56 -10.35 -2.75
N VAL A 66 -16.36 -9.98 -1.74
CA VAL A 66 -17.74 -10.45 -1.63
C VAL A 66 -18.57 -9.96 -2.83
N ALA A 67 -18.42 -8.70 -3.23
CA ALA A 67 -19.12 -8.16 -4.39
C ALA A 67 -18.74 -8.90 -5.70
N LEU A 68 -17.46 -9.24 -5.88
CA LEU A 68 -17.00 -10.03 -7.02
C LEU A 68 -17.61 -11.46 -7.01
N PHE A 69 -17.71 -12.06 -5.83
CA PHE A 69 -18.33 -13.37 -5.67
C PHE A 69 -19.83 -13.36 -6.02
N LEU A 70 -20.56 -12.37 -5.52
CA LEU A 70 -21.97 -12.18 -5.80
C LEU A 70 -22.25 -11.74 -7.24
N GLY A 71 -21.30 -11.04 -7.87
CA GLY A 71 -21.38 -10.62 -9.28
C GLY A 71 -21.26 -11.76 -10.31
N GLY A 72 -21.06 -13.00 -9.85
CA GLY A 72 -21.12 -14.20 -10.68
C GLY A 72 -19.80 -14.67 -11.28
N ASP A 73 -18.69 -13.98 -11.03
CA ASP A 73 -17.35 -14.45 -11.42
C ASP A 73 -16.65 -15.14 -10.24
N CYS A 74 -17.22 -16.28 -9.83
CA CYS A 74 -16.73 -17.05 -8.68
C CYS A 74 -15.25 -17.46 -8.82
N LEU A 75 -14.80 -17.76 -10.04
CA LEU A 75 -13.41 -18.17 -10.28
C LEU A 75 -12.44 -16.99 -10.07
N LEU A 76 -12.83 -15.82 -10.54
CA LEU A 76 -12.06 -14.58 -10.31
C LEU A 76 -12.01 -14.24 -8.82
N ALA A 77 -13.17 -14.26 -8.15
CA ALA A 77 -13.25 -13.99 -6.72
C ALA A 77 -12.39 -14.96 -5.91
N TYR A 78 -12.43 -16.26 -6.23
CA TYR A 78 -11.57 -17.27 -5.57
C TYR A 78 -10.08 -16.98 -5.76
N LYS A 79 -9.65 -16.69 -7.00
CA LYS A 79 -8.22 -16.35 -7.27
C LYS A 79 -7.79 -15.09 -6.52
N CYS A 80 -8.62 -14.05 -6.51
CA CYS A 80 -8.36 -12.82 -5.76
C CYS A 80 -8.20 -13.10 -4.26
N THR A 81 -9.14 -13.86 -3.70
CA THR A 81 -9.13 -14.19 -2.26
C THR A 81 -7.91 -15.02 -1.88
N PHE A 82 -7.59 -16.04 -2.66
CA PHE A 82 -6.42 -16.89 -2.41
C PHE A 82 -5.12 -16.08 -2.45
N LEU A 83 -4.92 -15.29 -3.50
CA LEU A 83 -3.72 -14.45 -3.62
C LEU A 83 -3.66 -13.37 -2.54
N TYR A 84 -4.80 -12.81 -2.14
CA TYR A 84 -4.88 -11.86 -1.03
C TYR A 84 -4.45 -12.47 0.30
N ILE A 85 -4.94 -13.68 0.62
CA ILE A 85 -4.57 -14.39 1.85
C ILE A 85 -3.06 -14.68 1.87
N VAL A 86 -2.53 -15.25 0.78
CA VAL A 86 -1.09 -15.54 0.67
C VAL A 86 -0.26 -14.27 0.78
N GLY A 87 -0.64 -13.22 0.06
CA GLY A 87 0.07 -11.93 0.11
C GLY A 87 0.03 -11.29 1.49
N THR A 88 -1.12 -11.29 2.16
CA THR A 88 -1.26 -10.77 3.53
C THR A 88 -0.40 -11.56 4.51
N TYR A 89 -0.37 -12.88 4.38
CA TYR A 89 0.50 -13.73 5.22
C TYR A 89 1.97 -13.40 5.04
N LEU A 90 2.43 -13.26 3.80
CA LEU A 90 3.82 -12.88 3.50
C LEU A 90 4.18 -11.50 4.07
N ILE A 91 3.28 -10.52 3.95
CA ILE A 91 3.48 -9.20 4.54
C ILE A 91 3.60 -9.28 6.07
N MET A 92 2.75 -10.07 6.72
CA MET A 92 2.82 -10.26 8.16
C MET A 92 4.15 -10.86 8.60
N LEU A 93 4.66 -11.84 7.86
CA LEU A 93 5.99 -12.41 8.11
C LEU A 93 7.09 -11.34 7.95
N ILE A 94 7.06 -10.57 6.87
CA ILE A 94 8.03 -9.51 6.62
C ILE A 94 7.97 -8.45 7.71
N LYS A 95 6.77 -8.03 8.13
CA LYS A 95 6.58 -7.09 9.27
C LYS A 95 7.23 -7.59 10.54
N PHE A 96 7.05 -8.88 10.83
CA PHE A 96 7.64 -9.48 12.01
C PHE A 96 9.19 -9.47 11.96
N PHE A 97 9.77 -9.78 10.82
CA PHE A 97 11.23 -9.75 10.64
C PHE A 97 11.79 -8.33 10.63
N MET A 98 11.07 -7.37 10.07
CA MET A 98 11.51 -5.97 10.01
C MET A 98 11.42 -5.28 11.38
N GLY A 99 10.38 -5.58 12.16
CA GLY A 99 10.19 -5.09 13.52
C GLY A 99 10.17 -3.57 13.65
N GLU A 100 9.72 -2.85 12.60
CA GLU A 100 9.78 -1.40 12.57
C GLU A 100 8.65 -0.77 13.39
N PRO A 101 8.97 0.04 14.43
CA PRO A 101 7.95 0.69 15.23
C PRO A 101 7.20 1.73 14.40
N ARG A 102 5.98 2.05 14.80
CA ARG A 102 5.20 3.13 14.18
C ARG A 102 5.69 4.50 14.66
N PRO A 103 5.51 5.57 13.87
CA PRO A 103 5.87 6.92 14.27
C PRO A 103 5.31 7.31 15.63
N PHE A 104 4.02 7.10 15.89
CA PHE A 104 3.37 7.44 17.15
C PHE A 104 3.77 6.55 18.35
N TRP A 105 4.51 5.45 18.13
CA TRP A 105 5.13 4.67 19.23
C TRP A 105 6.46 5.24 19.67
N VAL A 106 7.10 6.02 18.79
CA VAL A 106 8.46 6.56 19.03
C VAL A 106 8.41 7.95 19.64
N THR A 107 7.46 8.78 19.22
CA THR A 107 7.30 10.17 19.70
C THR A 107 5.85 10.39 20.15
N ASN A 108 5.70 11.04 21.33
CA ASN A 108 4.39 11.41 21.86
C ASN A 108 3.82 12.67 21.18
N GLU A 109 4.59 13.29 20.30
CA GLU A 109 4.21 14.51 19.58
C GLU A 109 3.41 14.20 18.31
N ILE A 110 3.45 12.94 17.87
CA ILE A 110 2.68 12.47 16.70
C ILE A 110 1.37 11.87 17.17
N ASP A 111 0.26 12.48 16.79
CA ASP A 111 -1.07 11.97 17.08
C ASP A 111 -1.39 10.75 16.20
N SER A 112 -1.91 9.72 16.84
CA SER A 112 -2.45 8.55 16.15
C SER A 112 -3.95 8.73 15.93
N PHE A 113 -4.36 8.90 14.67
CA PHE A 113 -5.78 8.97 14.31
C PHE A 113 -6.46 7.59 14.33
N TYR A 114 -5.67 6.53 14.17
CA TYR A 114 -6.16 5.16 14.17
C TYR A 114 -5.26 4.27 15.01
N CYS A 115 -5.89 3.45 15.85
CA CYS A 115 -5.17 2.50 16.68
C CYS A 115 -4.81 1.25 15.86
N ASP A 116 -3.53 1.02 15.61
CA ASP A 116 -3.04 -0.20 15.02
C ASP A 116 -1.88 -0.76 15.85
N ILE A 117 -2.02 -2.01 16.27
CA ILE A 117 -1.07 -2.71 17.16
C ILE A 117 0.07 -3.40 16.40
N MET A 118 0.06 -3.35 15.07
CA MET A 118 1.06 -4.01 14.24
C MET A 118 2.22 -3.07 13.87
N TYR A 119 3.39 -3.64 13.60
CA TYR A 119 4.54 -2.91 13.08
C TYR A 119 4.20 -2.11 11.82
N SER A 120 4.97 -1.04 11.57
CA SER A 120 4.74 -0.08 10.51
C SER A 120 4.92 -0.71 9.12
N SER A 121 6.08 -1.23 8.82
CA SER A 121 6.53 -1.57 7.46
C SER A 121 6.65 -3.07 7.23
N PRO A 122 6.31 -3.59 6.04
CA PRO A 122 5.62 -2.93 4.94
C PRO A 122 4.13 -2.70 5.23
N ASP A 123 3.55 -1.63 4.69
CA ASP A 123 2.14 -1.33 4.95
C ASP A 123 1.18 -2.24 4.19
N ARG A 124 0.22 -2.83 4.94
CA ARG A 124 -0.79 -3.73 4.38
C ARG A 124 -1.79 -3.00 3.49
N CYS A 125 -2.12 -1.76 3.82
CA CYS A 125 -3.10 -0.99 3.06
C CYS A 125 -2.54 -0.62 1.68
N CYS A 126 -1.29 -0.17 1.60
CA CYS A 126 -0.61 0.09 0.34
C CYS A 126 -0.52 -1.18 -0.52
N PHE A 127 -0.18 -2.32 0.09
CA PHE A 127 -0.16 -3.59 -0.62
C PHE A 127 -1.51 -3.96 -1.20
N ASN A 128 -2.58 -3.84 -0.41
CA ASN A 128 -3.93 -4.18 -0.87
C ASN A 128 -4.32 -3.38 -2.11
N ILE A 129 -4.07 -2.07 -2.11
CA ILE A 129 -4.37 -1.20 -3.25
C ILE A 129 -3.62 -1.66 -4.49
N ILE A 130 -2.29 -1.78 -4.38
CA ILE A 130 -1.44 -2.17 -5.50
C ILE A 130 -1.88 -3.52 -6.03
N PHE A 131 -2.09 -4.48 -5.15
CA PHE A 131 -2.48 -5.83 -5.51
C PHE A 131 -3.81 -5.86 -6.26
N PHE A 132 -4.88 -5.27 -5.70
CA PHE A 132 -6.20 -5.31 -6.33
C PHE A 132 -6.25 -4.54 -7.64
N MET A 133 -5.63 -3.36 -7.69
CA MET A 133 -5.63 -2.55 -8.90
C MET A 133 -4.82 -3.20 -10.03
N LEU A 134 -3.61 -3.68 -9.75
CA LEU A 134 -2.80 -4.38 -10.75
C LEU A 134 -3.45 -5.67 -11.21
N TYR A 135 -4.06 -6.43 -10.30
CA TYR A 135 -4.76 -7.65 -10.65
C TYR A 135 -6.00 -7.34 -11.49
N ALA A 136 -6.77 -6.29 -11.18
CA ALA A 136 -7.90 -5.85 -11.99
C ALA A 136 -7.48 -5.45 -13.41
N ILE A 137 -6.38 -4.70 -13.57
CA ILE A 137 -5.83 -4.33 -14.88
C ILE A 137 -5.40 -5.59 -15.65
N TYR A 138 -4.73 -6.52 -14.99
CA TYR A 138 -4.31 -7.79 -15.60
C TYR A 138 -5.51 -8.60 -16.09
N GLN A 139 -6.58 -8.73 -15.29
CA GLN A 139 -7.80 -9.43 -15.69
C GLN A 139 -8.54 -8.71 -16.82
N PHE A 140 -8.54 -7.38 -16.80
CA PHE A 140 -9.09 -6.58 -17.87
C PHE A 140 -8.36 -6.86 -19.20
N GLN A 141 -7.03 -6.89 -19.19
CA GLN A 141 -6.23 -7.24 -20.36
C GLN A 141 -6.55 -8.65 -20.87
N TRP A 142 -6.65 -9.63 -19.97
CA TRP A 142 -6.92 -11.01 -20.32
C TRP A 142 -8.32 -11.19 -20.95
N LYS A 143 -9.34 -10.57 -20.35
CA LYS A 143 -10.73 -10.69 -20.81
C LYS A 143 -10.97 -10.04 -22.18
N PHE A 144 -10.24 -8.97 -22.47
CA PHE A 144 -10.34 -8.22 -23.74
C PHE A 144 -9.26 -8.60 -24.76
N ASN A 145 -8.63 -9.77 -24.61
CA ASN A 145 -7.55 -10.21 -25.49
C ASN A 145 -7.93 -10.28 -26.99
N ALA A 146 -9.22 -10.42 -27.31
CA ALA A 146 -9.75 -10.38 -28.68
C ALA A 146 -9.77 -8.96 -29.28
N ASN A 147 -9.96 -7.93 -28.44
CA ASN A 147 -9.89 -6.51 -28.79
C ASN A 147 -8.89 -5.86 -27.82
N GLN A 148 -7.61 -5.97 -28.11
CA GLN A 148 -6.57 -5.43 -27.22
C GLN A 148 -6.87 -3.97 -26.84
N PRO A 149 -7.00 -3.66 -25.52
CA PRO A 149 -7.17 -2.28 -25.09
C PRO A 149 -5.99 -1.45 -25.60
N SER A 150 -6.25 -0.23 -26.02
CA SER A 150 -5.19 0.62 -26.57
C SER A 150 -4.05 0.75 -25.56
N LYS A 151 -2.80 0.70 -26.02
CA LYS A 151 -1.61 0.88 -25.17
C LYS A 151 -1.68 2.16 -24.34
N PHE A 152 -2.34 3.18 -24.89
CA PHE A 152 -2.59 4.44 -24.21
C PHE A 152 -3.51 4.29 -22.99
N LEU A 153 -4.63 3.57 -23.13
CA LEU A 153 -5.53 3.28 -22.00
C LEU A 153 -4.83 2.53 -20.88
N LEU A 154 -4.03 1.52 -21.23
CA LEU A 154 -3.24 0.78 -20.24
C LEU A 154 -2.22 1.66 -19.52
N ALA A 155 -1.53 2.53 -20.24
CA ALA A 155 -0.59 3.47 -19.64
C ALA A 155 -1.30 4.40 -18.64
N ILE A 156 -2.49 4.91 -18.99
CA ILE A 156 -3.30 5.73 -18.06
C ILE A 156 -3.67 4.92 -16.81
N LEU A 157 -4.16 3.69 -16.97
CA LEU A 157 -4.57 2.86 -15.83
C LEU A 157 -3.38 2.59 -14.88
N TYR A 158 -2.21 2.22 -15.40
CA TYR A 158 -1.01 2.03 -14.59
C TYR A 158 -0.56 3.33 -13.90
N SER A 159 -0.62 4.46 -14.60
CA SER A 159 -0.28 5.77 -14.01
C SER A 159 -1.22 6.13 -12.87
N LEU A 160 -2.51 5.85 -12.99
CA LEU A 160 -3.50 6.08 -11.92
C LEU A 160 -3.21 5.19 -10.70
N VAL A 161 -2.82 3.92 -10.88
CA VAL A 161 -2.45 3.04 -9.77
C VAL A 161 -1.23 3.58 -9.04
N ILE A 162 -0.19 4.02 -9.77
CA ILE A 162 1.01 4.60 -9.17
C ILE A 162 0.66 5.87 -8.39
N LEU A 163 -0.10 6.79 -8.99
CA LEU A 163 -0.51 8.03 -8.35
C LEU A 163 -1.31 7.77 -7.07
N TYR A 164 -2.27 6.84 -7.13
CA TYR A 164 -3.08 6.48 -5.97
C TYR A 164 -2.23 5.82 -4.86
N SER A 165 -1.25 4.99 -5.23
CA SER A 165 -0.34 4.36 -4.27
C SER A 165 0.52 5.39 -3.53
N ILE A 166 1.05 6.38 -4.27
CA ILE A 166 1.82 7.49 -3.69
C ILE A 166 0.94 8.31 -2.74
N LEU A 167 -0.26 8.70 -3.19
CA LEU A 167 -1.20 9.45 -2.36
C LEU A 167 -1.55 8.70 -1.07
N ASN A 168 -1.80 7.40 -1.17
CA ASN A 168 -2.09 6.58 0.00
C ASN A 168 -0.91 6.50 0.97
N ALA A 169 0.33 6.38 0.48
CA ALA A 169 1.52 6.39 1.33
C ALA A 169 1.64 7.70 2.13
N PHE A 170 1.39 8.84 1.48
CA PHE A 170 1.35 10.14 2.17
C PHE A 170 0.25 10.23 3.23
N ILE A 171 -0.95 9.72 2.94
CA ILE A 171 -2.07 9.71 3.89
C ILE A 171 -1.73 8.84 5.11
N MET A 172 -1.12 7.68 4.90
CA MET A 172 -0.69 6.80 5.99
C MET A 172 0.39 7.45 6.86
N ALA A 173 1.33 8.17 6.25
CA ALA A 173 2.34 8.94 6.98
C ALA A 173 1.70 10.10 7.76
N TYR A 174 0.77 10.85 7.17
CA TYR A 174 0.04 11.92 7.85
C TYR A 174 -0.73 11.41 9.07
N PHE A 175 -1.34 10.22 9.00
CA PHE A 175 -2.00 9.59 10.15
C PHE A 175 -1.03 8.99 11.18
N GLY A 176 0.28 9.15 11.01
CA GLY A 176 1.29 8.62 11.90
C GLY A 176 1.42 7.09 11.90
N LEU A 177 0.86 6.43 10.89
CA LEU A 177 0.80 4.97 10.84
C LEU A 177 2.04 4.33 10.23
N VAL A 178 2.68 5.00 9.27
CA VAL A 178 3.80 4.47 8.49
C VAL A 178 4.84 5.56 8.21
N TYR A 179 6.09 5.18 8.11
CA TYR A 179 7.16 6.03 7.57
C TYR A 179 7.15 5.98 6.03
N LEU A 180 7.69 7.00 5.37
CA LEU A 180 7.73 7.09 3.91
C LEU A 180 8.91 6.37 3.24
N HIS A 181 9.93 5.99 4.02
CA HIS A 181 11.13 5.30 3.51
C HIS A 181 10.92 3.84 3.14
#